data_9d56b18a7223cc7b096eb47f67e09103
#
_entry.id   9d56b18a7223cc7b096eb47f67e09103
#
_cell.length_a   1.000
_cell.length_b   1.000
_cell.length_c   1.000
_cell.angle_alpha   90.00
_cell.angle_beta   90.00
_cell.angle_gamma   90.00
#
_symmetry.space_group_name_H-M   'P 1'
#
loop_
_entity.id
_entity.type
_entity.pdbx_description
1 polymer ?
#
loop_
_entity_poly.entity_id
_entity_poly.type
_entity_poly.pdbx_seq_one_letter_code
_entity_poly.pdbx_strand_id
1 'polypeptide(L)'
;MKINEYQKRAMLTLNKELDKKDILINSVMGLCGESGEAIDIVKKWLAQGHDLDKEHLAKKLGDIAWYLAEAATALDLSLEDILQANLDKLKKRYPQGFDKNNSIHRKTDDL
;
A
#
# COMPACT_ATOMS: atom_id res chain seq x y z
N MET A 1 -4.47 11.70 -13.36
CA MET A 1 -4.85 11.92 -11.93
C MET A 1 -3.59 11.93 -11.08
N LYS A 2 -3.46 12.91 -10.21
CA LYS A 2 -2.32 13.02 -9.29
C LYS A 2 -2.63 12.29 -7.97
N ILE A 3 -1.58 11.90 -7.24
CA ILE A 3 -1.74 11.12 -5.98
C ILE A 3 -2.54 11.89 -4.94
N ASN A 4 -2.28 13.18 -4.76
CA ASN A 4 -3.05 14.00 -3.80
C ASN A 4 -4.53 14.11 -4.20
N GLU A 5 -4.81 14.17 -5.50
CA GLU A 5 -6.17 14.15 -6.00
C GLU A 5 -6.85 12.80 -5.70
N TYR A 6 -6.13 11.70 -5.91
CA TYR A 6 -6.64 10.37 -5.57
C TYR A 6 -7.00 10.29 -4.09
N GLN A 7 -6.10 10.70 -3.20
CA GLN A 7 -6.35 10.65 -1.75
C GLN A 7 -7.61 11.44 -1.39
N LYS A 8 -7.74 12.65 -1.90
CA LYS A 8 -8.90 13.50 -1.63
C LYS A 8 -10.20 12.85 -2.12
N ARG A 9 -10.20 12.30 -3.32
CA ARG A 9 -11.39 11.69 -3.91
C ARG A 9 -11.73 10.36 -3.22
N ALA A 10 -10.73 9.54 -2.90
CA ALA A 10 -10.93 8.29 -2.18
C ALA A 10 -11.58 8.52 -0.82
N MET A 11 -11.17 9.57 -0.12
CA MET A 11 -11.70 9.89 1.21
C MET A 11 -13.16 10.40 1.20
N LEU A 12 -13.74 10.65 0.03
CA LEU A 12 -15.18 10.91 -0.06
C LEU A 12 -16.02 9.70 0.35
N THR A 13 -15.44 8.50 0.28
CA THR A 13 -16.12 7.26 0.67
C THR A 13 -15.76 6.79 2.08
N LEU A 14 -15.01 7.59 2.82
CA LEU A 14 -14.64 7.30 4.20
C LEU A 14 -15.89 7.35 5.12
N ASN A 15 -15.95 6.41 6.07
CA ASN A 15 -16.97 6.44 7.11
C ASN A 15 -16.66 7.58 8.10
N LYS A 16 -17.42 8.66 7.99
CA LYS A 16 -17.22 9.90 8.78
C LYS A 16 -17.63 9.78 10.24
N GLU A 17 -18.29 8.69 10.62
CA GLU A 17 -18.66 8.43 12.02
C GLU A 17 -17.49 7.94 12.86
N LEU A 18 -16.40 7.47 12.22
CA LEU A 18 -15.23 7.00 12.92
C LEU A 18 -14.34 8.17 13.36
N ASP A 19 -13.75 8.07 14.56
CA ASP A 19 -12.72 9.01 14.99
C ASP A 19 -11.35 8.64 14.34
N LYS A 20 -10.33 9.48 14.53
CA LYS A 20 -9.02 9.27 13.90
C LYS A 20 -8.38 7.95 14.30
N LYS A 21 -8.50 7.54 15.56
CA LYS A 21 -7.96 6.27 16.03
C LYS A 21 -8.62 5.09 15.33
N ASP A 22 -9.93 5.11 15.24
CA ASP A 22 -10.68 4.03 14.59
C ASP A 22 -10.44 3.99 13.10
N ILE A 23 -10.28 5.15 12.45
CA ILE A 23 -9.91 5.23 11.04
C ILE A 23 -8.54 4.57 10.81
N LEU A 24 -7.56 4.86 11.67
CA LEU A 24 -6.23 4.26 11.55
C LEU A 24 -6.28 2.73 11.72
N ILE A 25 -6.99 2.26 12.74
CA ILE A 25 -7.14 0.82 12.99
C ILE A 25 -7.83 0.16 11.79
N ASN A 26 -8.94 0.74 11.32
CA ASN A 26 -9.67 0.23 10.16
C ASN A 26 -8.79 0.14 8.92
N SER A 27 -7.97 1.16 8.69
CA SER A 27 -7.11 1.20 7.51
C SER A 27 -6.06 0.08 7.50
N VAL A 28 -5.40 -0.16 8.62
CA VAL A 28 -4.38 -1.21 8.71
C VAL A 28 -5.02 -2.59 8.65
N MET A 29 -6.15 -2.79 9.30
CA MET A 29 -6.91 -4.05 9.22
C MET A 29 -7.39 -4.32 7.79
N GLY A 30 -7.93 -3.31 7.13
CA GLY A 30 -8.39 -3.42 5.74
C GLY A 30 -7.26 -3.69 4.76
N LEU A 31 -6.10 -3.04 4.96
CA LEU A 31 -4.91 -3.28 4.16
C LEU A 31 -4.47 -4.75 4.25
N CYS A 32 -4.43 -5.30 5.46
CA CYS A 32 -4.09 -6.72 5.68
C CYS A 32 -5.14 -7.65 5.07
N GLY A 33 -6.42 -7.33 5.24
CA GLY A 33 -7.51 -8.13 4.69
C GLY A 33 -7.48 -8.20 3.18
N GLU A 34 -7.34 -7.05 2.51
CA GLU A 34 -7.29 -7.00 1.04
C GLU A 34 -6.02 -7.65 0.50
N SER A 35 -4.89 -7.50 1.20
CA SER A 35 -3.64 -8.19 0.82
C SER A 35 -3.80 -9.71 0.94
N GLY A 36 -4.52 -10.19 1.96
CA GLY A 36 -4.85 -11.60 2.12
C GLY A 36 -5.74 -12.13 1.00
N GLU A 37 -6.73 -11.35 0.56
CA GLU A 37 -7.56 -11.72 -0.58
C GLU A 37 -6.78 -11.73 -1.89
N ALA A 38 -5.86 -10.78 -2.07
CA ALA A 38 -4.99 -10.74 -3.24
C ALA A 38 -4.09 -11.99 -3.32
N ILE A 39 -3.48 -12.41 -2.22
CA ILE A 39 -2.62 -13.60 -2.22
C ILE A 39 -3.45 -14.89 -2.45
N ASP A 40 -4.69 -14.93 -2.02
CA ASP A 40 -5.57 -16.06 -2.29
C ASP A 40 -5.81 -16.25 -3.79
N ILE A 41 -6.02 -15.16 -4.53
CA ILE A 41 -6.17 -15.18 -5.99
C ILE A 41 -4.91 -15.79 -6.64
N VAL A 42 -3.74 -15.33 -6.21
CA VAL A 42 -2.44 -15.81 -6.73
C VAL A 42 -2.20 -17.27 -6.34
N LYS A 43 -2.54 -17.65 -5.12
CA LYS A 43 -2.40 -19.03 -4.64
C LYS A 43 -3.24 -20.00 -5.48
N LYS A 44 -4.46 -19.65 -5.79
CA LYS A 44 -5.35 -20.49 -6.63
C LYS A 44 -4.78 -20.70 -8.03
N TRP A 45 -4.20 -19.67 -8.60
CA TRP A 45 -3.50 -19.76 -9.88
C TRP A 45 -2.26 -20.64 -9.78
N LEU A 46 -1.42 -20.40 -8.77
CA LEU A 46 -0.13 -21.09 -8.62
C LEU A 46 -0.30 -22.57 -8.22
N ALA A 47 -1.19 -22.85 -7.28
CA ALA A 47 -1.22 -24.15 -6.60
C ALA A 47 -2.50 -24.97 -6.80
N GLN A 48 -3.56 -24.40 -7.35
CA GLN A 48 -4.86 -25.06 -7.45
C GLN A 48 -5.43 -25.11 -8.87
N GLY A 49 -4.60 -24.82 -9.88
CA GLY A 49 -4.97 -24.97 -11.28
C GLY A 49 -5.95 -23.95 -11.85
N HIS A 50 -6.24 -22.87 -11.13
CA HIS A 50 -7.07 -21.79 -11.65
C HIS A 50 -6.28 -20.93 -12.63
N ASP A 51 -6.97 -20.34 -13.62
CA ASP A 51 -6.37 -19.26 -14.41
C ASP A 51 -6.17 -18.03 -13.53
N LEU A 52 -5.14 -17.23 -13.83
CA LEU A 52 -4.92 -15.98 -13.10
C LEU A 52 -6.00 -14.97 -13.45
N ASP A 53 -6.83 -14.64 -12.48
CA ASP A 53 -7.87 -13.62 -12.61
C ASP A 53 -7.27 -12.22 -12.43
N LYS A 54 -6.69 -11.68 -13.51
CA LYS A 54 -6.01 -10.38 -13.51
C LYS A 54 -6.94 -9.24 -13.14
N GLU A 55 -8.19 -9.29 -13.62
CA GLU A 55 -9.15 -8.23 -13.36
C GLU A 55 -9.53 -8.17 -11.88
N HIS A 56 -9.79 -9.32 -11.27
CA HIS A 56 -10.10 -9.40 -9.85
C HIS A 56 -8.91 -8.97 -9.00
N LEU A 57 -7.69 -9.42 -9.37
CA LEU A 57 -6.46 -9.00 -8.66
C LEU A 57 -6.26 -7.49 -8.76
N ALA A 58 -6.47 -6.90 -9.94
CA ALA A 58 -6.35 -5.45 -10.11
C ALA A 58 -7.31 -4.67 -9.21
N LYS A 59 -8.55 -5.16 -9.04
CA LYS A 59 -9.52 -4.56 -8.11
C LYS A 59 -9.01 -4.61 -6.67
N LYS A 60 -8.42 -5.73 -6.25
CA LYS A 60 -7.84 -5.85 -4.91
C LYS A 60 -6.67 -4.91 -4.69
N LEU A 61 -5.83 -4.71 -5.72
CA LEU A 61 -4.74 -3.72 -5.65
C LEU A 61 -5.29 -2.31 -5.48
N GLY A 62 -6.38 -1.98 -6.16
CA GLY A 62 -7.08 -0.72 -5.97
C GLY A 62 -7.62 -0.54 -4.55
N ASP A 63 -8.21 -1.58 -3.97
CA ASP A 63 -8.69 -1.56 -2.59
C ASP A 63 -7.55 -1.36 -1.59
N ILE A 64 -6.39 -1.99 -1.84
CA ILE A 64 -5.19 -1.79 -1.03
C ILE A 64 -4.76 -0.31 -1.07
N ALA A 65 -4.76 0.31 -2.25
CA ALA A 65 -4.44 1.72 -2.41
C ALA A 65 -5.41 2.61 -1.63
N TRP A 66 -6.70 2.27 -1.61
CA TRP A 66 -7.70 2.99 -0.84
C TRP A 66 -7.36 2.99 0.65
N TYR A 67 -6.99 1.83 1.20
CA TYR A 67 -6.60 1.72 2.62
C TYR A 67 -5.30 2.45 2.91
N LEU A 68 -4.35 2.54 1.96
CA LEU A 68 -3.16 3.38 2.11
C LEU A 68 -3.55 4.85 2.22
N ALA A 69 -4.49 5.32 1.40
CA ALA A 69 -4.98 6.69 1.46
C ALA A 69 -5.70 6.97 2.79
N GLU A 70 -6.48 6.02 3.28
CA GLU A 70 -7.17 6.14 4.57
C GLU A 70 -6.16 6.24 5.73
N ALA A 71 -5.13 5.40 5.74
CA ALA A 71 -4.09 5.43 6.77
C ALA A 71 -3.33 6.74 6.76
N ALA A 72 -2.94 7.22 5.59
CA ALA A 72 -2.28 8.51 5.44
C ALA A 72 -3.14 9.64 6.02
N THR A 73 -4.42 9.63 5.69
CA THR A 73 -5.38 10.63 6.18
C THR A 73 -5.50 10.58 7.71
N ALA A 74 -5.58 9.39 8.29
CA ALA A 74 -5.64 9.22 9.75
C ALA A 74 -4.39 9.74 10.46
N LEU A 75 -3.25 9.71 9.79
CA LEU A 75 -1.97 10.21 10.32
C LEU A 75 -1.74 11.69 10.01
N ASP A 76 -2.68 12.37 9.38
CA ASP A 76 -2.56 13.75 8.90
C ASP A 76 -1.38 13.94 7.93
N LEU A 77 -1.14 12.92 7.11
CA LEU A 77 -0.09 12.91 6.09
C LEU A 77 -0.70 12.82 4.70
N SER A 78 0.04 13.27 3.70
CA SER A 78 -0.34 12.98 2.32
C SER A 78 0.27 11.66 1.87
N LEU A 79 -0.50 10.89 1.10
CA LEU A 79 0.01 9.65 0.51
C LEU A 79 1.19 9.95 -0.42
N GLU A 80 1.15 11.06 -1.15
CA GLU A 80 2.26 11.48 -2.01
C GLU A 80 3.55 11.63 -1.24
N ASP A 81 3.52 12.26 -0.06
CA ASP A 81 4.70 12.43 0.78
C ASP A 81 5.23 11.09 1.31
N ILE A 82 4.33 10.19 1.68
CA ILE A 82 4.71 8.83 2.09
C ILE A 82 5.45 8.11 0.96
N LEU A 83 4.91 8.19 -0.25
CA LEU A 83 5.51 7.58 -1.43
C LEU A 83 6.85 8.24 -1.78
N GLN A 84 6.94 9.56 -1.69
CA GLN A 84 8.19 10.29 -1.93
C GLN A 84 9.26 9.88 -0.91
N ALA A 85 8.92 9.80 0.36
CA ALA A 85 9.84 9.34 1.40
C ALA A 85 10.33 7.92 1.13
N ASN A 86 9.46 7.06 0.61
CA ASN A 86 9.84 5.71 0.21
C ASN A 86 10.85 5.73 -0.93
N LEU A 87 10.63 6.56 -1.96
CA LEU A 87 11.59 6.71 -3.06
C LEU A 87 12.94 7.24 -2.56
N ASP A 88 12.93 8.21 -1.67
CA ASP A 88 14.16 8.76 -1.09
C ASP A 88 14.95 7.69 -0.32
N LYS A 89 14.25 6.87 0.46
CA LYS A 89 14.86 5.74 1.17
C LYS A 89 15.47 4.74 0.21
N LEU A 90 14.75 4.37 -0.86
CA LEU A 90 15.25 3.44 -1.87
C LEU A 90 16.46 3.98 -2.62
N LYS A 91 16.49 5.29 -2.89
CA LYS A 91 17.62 5.94 -3.54
C LYS A 91 18.88 5.89 -2.68
N LYS A 92 18.73 6.05 -1.35
CA LYS A 92 19.86 5.90 -0.42
C LYS A 92 20.38 4.47 -0.39
N ARG A 93 19.48 3.47 -0.38
CA ARG A 93 19.84 2.06 -0.36
C ARG A 93 20.46 1.61 -1.69
N TYR A 94 19.89 2.07 -2.79
CA TYR A 94 20.22 1.63 -4.15
C TYR A 94 20.48 2.83 -5.07
N PRO A 95 21.57 3.59 -4.85
CA PRO A 95 21.81 4.80 -5.64
C PRO A 95 22.03 4.53 -7.14
N GLN A 96 22.44 3.30 -7.48
CA GLN A 96 22.68 2.86 -8.86
C GLN A 96 21.68 1.79 -9.31
N GLY A 97 20.54 1.67 -8.64
CA GLY A 97 19.59 0.59 -8.84
C GLY A 97 19.81 -0.58 -7.89
N PHE A 98 19.02 -1.64 -8.01
CA PHE A 98 19.08 -2.77 -7.09
C PHE A 98 20.45 -3.40 -7.05
N ASP A 99 20.97 -3.70 -5.85
CA ASP A 99 22.24 -4.35 -5.58
C ASP A 99 22.09 -5.27 -4.37
N LYS A 100 22.50 -6.55 -4.53
CA LYS A 100 22.36 -7.55 -3.46
C LYS A 100 23.14 -7.18 -2.21
N ASN A 101 24.36 -6.64 -2.36
CA ASN A 101 25.17 -6.22 -1.22
C ASN A 101 24.49 -5.11 -0.44
N ASN A 102 23.93 -4.13 -1.14
CA ASN A 102 23.20 -3.03 -0.49
C ASN A 102 21.94 -3.52 0.21
N SER A 103 21.31 -4.58 -0.29
CA SER A 103 20.16 -5.21 0.36
C SER A 103 20.57 -5.97 1.63
N ILE A 104 21.68 -6.71 1.58
CA ILE A 104 22.18 -7.51 2.71
C ILE A 104 22.77 -6.60 3.80
N HIS A 105 23.50 -5.56 3.41
CA HIS A 105 24.24 -4.67 4.32
C HIS A 105 23.51 -3.32 4.46
N ARG A 106 22.25 -3.35 4.88
CA ARG A 106 21.48 -2.13 5.12
C ARG A 106 22.07 -1.34 6.27
N LYS A 107 22.06 -0.01 6.13
CA LYS A 107 22.37 0.89 7.23
C LYS A 107 21.19 0.91 8.20
N THR A 108 21.46 1.14 9.50
CA THR A 108 20.43 1.14 10.54
C THR A 108 19.34 2.19 10.34
N ASP A 109 19.65 3.29 9.66
CA ASP A 109 18.70 4.37 9.36
C ASP A 109 17.89 4.16 8.08
N ASP A 110 18.07 3.00 7.43
CA ASP A 110 17.44 2.64 6.14
C ASP A 110 16.24 1.69 6.32
N LEU A 111 15.59 1.72 7.47
CA LEU A 111 14.45 0.83 7.75
C LEU A 111 13.09 1.47 7.51
#